data_7d9b8c518d9800fb2d0519cfc8eb802c
#
_entry.id   7d9b8c518d9800fb2d0519cfc8eb802c
#
_cell.length_a   1.000
_cell.length_b   1.000
_cell.length_c   1.000
_cell.angle_alpha   90.00
_cell.angle_beta   90.00
_cell.angle_gamma   90.00
#
_symmetry.space_group_name_H-M   'P 1'
#
loop_
_entity.id
_entity.type
_entity.pdbx_description
1 polymer ?
#
loop_
_entity_poly.entity_id
_entity_poly.type
_entity_poly.pdbx_seq_one_letter_code
_entity_poly.pdbx_strand_id
1 'polypeptide(L)'
;MILRLRERLAALRSKVPSSKNMNEGLGRWLAQKTFSTADRLTLYEDLAFLLDNNLKVEKALQAMIGSYGEKRPPVVYCLEEMLSALRQGKSVDQGLASWIPRQEAAILSAGVQDGNLAAALYRA
;
A
#
# COMPACT_ATOMS: atom_id res chain seq x y z
N MET A 1 -34.98 3.70 0.30
CA MET A 1 -34.43 2.61 -0.50
C MET A 1 -32.95 2.36 -0.23
N ILE A 2 -32.12 3.38 -0.28
CA ILE A 2 -30.68 3.30 -0.01
C ILE A 2 -30.41 2.88 1.43
N LEU A 3 -31.21 3.35 2.39
CA LEU A 3 -31.10 2.99 3.80
C LEU A 3 -31.42 1.51 4.04
N ARG A 4 -32.42 0.96 3.35
CA ARG A 4 -32.77 -0.48 3.44
C ARG A 4 -31.65 -1.36 2.90
N LEU A 5 -31.01 -0.94 1.83
CA LEU A 5 -29.90 -1.68 1.26
C LEU A 5 -28.72 -1.70 2.22
N ARG A 6 -28.41 -0.55 2.87
CA ARG A 6 -27.38 -0.46 3.90
C ARG A 6 -27.69 -1.32 5.10
N GLU A 7 -28.95 -1.34 5.54
CA GLU A 7 -29.38 -2.19 6.65
C GLU A 7 -29.25 -3.66 6.31
N ARG A 8 -29.61 -4.07 5.08
CA ARG A 8 -29.44 -5.43 4.63
C ARG A 8 -27.98 -5.83 4.54
N LEU A 9 -27.12 -4.94 4.04
CA LEU A 9 -25.68 -5.17 3.97
C LEU A 9 -25.07 -5.23 5.37
N ALA A 10 -25.51 -4.37 6.28
CA ALA A 10 -25.06 -4.39 7.67
C ALA A 10 -25.51 -5.66 8.38
N ALA A 11 -26.76 -6.11 8.14
CA ALA A 11 -27.28 -7.37 8.71
C ALA A 11 -26.52 -8.58 8.17
N LEU A 12 -26.18 -8.59 6.88
CA LEU A 12 -25.36 -9.63 6.29
C LEU A 12 -23.95 -9.62 6.86
N ARG A 13 -23.39 -8.44 7.08
CA ARG A 13 -22.07 -8.28 7.70
C ARG A 13 -22.03 -8.82 9.11
N SER A 14 -23.10 -8.64 9.88
CA SER A 14 -23.16 -9.14 11.26
C SER A 14 -23.36 -10.65 11.34
N LYS A 15 -23.95 -11.25 10.31
CA LYS A 15 -24.21 -12.69 10.28
C LYS A 15 -23.03 -13.52 9.79
N VAL A 16 -22.12 -12.92 9.03
CA VAL A 16 -20.95 -13.62 8.47
C VAL A 16 -19.69 -13.11 9.14
N PRO A 17 -19.02 -13.93 9.99
CA PRO A 17 -17.82 -13.48 10.68
C PRO A 17 -16.71 -12.98 9.77
N SER A 18 -16.67 -13.45 8.54
CA SER A 18 -15.69 -13.07 7.52
C SER A 18 -16.12 -11.86 6.67
N SER A 19 -17.28 -11.24 6.94
CA SER A 19 -17.79 -10.15 6.09
C SER A 19 -16.88 -8.92 6.10
N LYS A 20 -16.28 -8.59 7.23
CA LYS A 20 -15.31 -7.50 7.33
C LYS A 20 -14.07 -7.82 6.51
N ASN A 21 -13.58 -9.06 6.60
CA ASN A 21 -12.44 -9.54 5.82
C ASN A 21 -12.77 -9.60 4.32
N MET A 22 -14.00 -9.94 3.94
CA MET A 22 -14.43 -9.96 2.55
C MET A 22 -14.45 -8.55 1.94
N ASN A 23 -14.95 -7.55 2.70
CA ASN A 23 -14.94 -6.16 2.23
C ASN A 23 -13.53 -5.61 2.11
N GLU A 24 -12.66 -5.91 3.06
CA GLU A 24 -11.26 -5.54 3.01
C GLU A 24 -10.56 -6.25 1.85
N GLY A 25 -10.84 -7.53 1.64
CA GLY A 25 -10.32 -8.31 0.54
C GLY A 25 -10.77 -7.79 -0.82
N LEU A 26 -12.05 -7.39 -0.94
CA LEU A 26 -12.58 -6.82 -2.17
C LEU A 26 -11.97 -5.46 -2.46
N GLY A 27 -11.87 -4.59 -1.45
CA GLY A 27 -11.23 -3.28 -1.58
C GLY A 27 -9.77 -3.41 -2.00
N ARG A 28 -9.05 -4.33 -1.38
CA ARG A 28 -7.66 -4.62 -1.71
C ARG A 28 -7.52 -5.15 -3.15
N TRP A 29 -8.39 -6.07 -3.54
CA TRP A 29 -8.40 -6.62 -4.89
C TRP A 29 -8.63 -5.53 -5.94
N LEU A 30 -9.63 -4.67 -5.72
CA LEU A 30 -9.90 -3.54 -6.62
C LEU A 30 -8.73 -2.58 -6.69
N ALA A 31 -8.11 -2.27 -5.54
CA ALA A 31 -6.94 -1.41 -5.49
C ALA A 31 -5.78 -2.02 -6.28
N GLN A 32 -5.52 -3.32 -6.11
CA GLN A 32 -4.48 -4.01 -6.87
C GLN A 32 -4.75 -3.99 -8.38
N LYS A 33 -6.00 -4.17 -8.79
CA LYS A 33 -6.39 -4.17 -10.21
C LYS A 33 -6.27 -2.78 -10.84
N THR A 34 -6.47 -1.73 -10.07
CA THR A 34 -6.41 -0.35 -10.56
C THR A 34 -5.05 0.31 -10.31
N PHE A 35 -4.16 -0.38 -9.60
CA PHE A 35 -2.79 0.11 -9.34
C PHE A 35 -1.95 0.03 -10.61
N SER A 36 -1.81 1.18 -11.27
CA SER A 36 -1.17 1.26 -12.59
C SER A 36 0.34 1.36 -12.48
N THR A 37 1.03 1.22 -13.62
CA THR A 37 2.47 1.47 -13.71
C THR A 37 2.81 2.90 -13.32
N ALA A 38 1.98 3.87 -13.74
CA ALA A 38 2.17 5.27 -13.36
C ALA A 38 2.06 5.46 -11.85
N ASP A 39 1.08 4.82 -11.21
CA ASP A 39 0.93 4.86 -9.76
C ASP A 39 2.15 4.28 -9.05
N ARG A 40 2.66 3.16 -9.55
CA ARG A 40 3.84 2.49 -8.99
C ARG A 40 5.07 3.38 -9.09
N LEU A 41 5.31 3.97 -10.25
CA LEU A 41 6.46 4.85 -10.46
C LEU A 41 6.37 6.10 -9.59
N THR A 42 5.19 6.70 -9.46
CA THR A 42 4.97 7.84 -8.59
C THR A 42 5.27 7.47 -7.13
N LEU A 43 4.80 6.31 -6.68
CA LEU A 43 5.08 5.83 -5.34
C LEU A 43 6.58 5.68 -5.10
N TYR A 44 7.29 5.06 -6.03
CA TYR A 44 8.73 4.87 -5.90
C TYR A 44 9.47 6.20 -5.84
N GLU A 45 9.16 7.14 -6.74
CA GLU A 45 9.82 8.44 -6.79
C GLU A 45 9.58 9.25 -5.54
N ASP A 46 8.33 9.32 -5.09
CA ASP A 46 7.97 10.10 -3.90
C ASP A 46 8.58 9.50 -2.63
N LEU A 47 8.53 8.17 -2.50
CA LEU A 47 9.14 7.51 -1.36
C LEU A 47 10.66 7.69 -1.35
N ALA A 48 11.31 7.51 -2.51
CA ALA A 48 12.76 7.71 -2.62
C ALA A 48 13.17 9.13 -2.28
N PHE A 49 12.42 10.12 -2.75
CA PHE A 49 12.65 11.53 -2.45
C PHE A 49 12.59 11.79 -0.94
N LEU A 50 11.56 11.27 -0.28
CA LEU A 50 11.41 11.49 1.17
C LEU A 50 12.52 10.78 1.96
N LEU A 51 12.92 9.60 1.54
CA LEU A 51 14.01 8.88 2.19
C LEU A 51 15.35 9.60 2.00
N ASP A 52 15.57 10.18 0.82
CA ASP A 52 16.76 11.00 0.55
C ASP A 52 16.80 12.26 1.42
N ASN A 53 15.65 12.75 1.87
CA ASN A 53 15.56 13.88 2.78
C ASN A 53 15.59 13.45 4.25
N ASN A 54 16.11 12.26 4.51
CA ASN A 54 16.35 11.72 5.85
C ASN A 54 15.10 11.42 6.67
N LEU A 55 13.92 11.28 6.02
CA LEU A 55 12.75 10.79 6.72
C LEU A 55 12.87 9.28 6.92
N LYS A 56 12.40 8.81 8.07
CA LYS A 56 12.25 7.37 8.30
C LYS A 56 11.12 6.85 7.44
N VAL A 57 11.21 5.57 7.02
CA VAL A 57 10.23 4.96 6.13
C VAL A 57 8.80 5.13 6.65
N GLU A 58 8.56 4.85 7.92
CA GLU A 58 7.23 4.99 8.51
C GLU A 58 6.70 6.42 8.37
N LYS A 59 7.52 7.41 8.67
CA LYS A 59 7.14 8.82 8.54
C LYS A 59 6.91 9.21 7.09
N ALA A 60 7.72 8.70 6.17
CA ALA A 60 7.55 8.94 4.75
C ALA A 60 6.20 8.38 4.26
N LEU A 61 5.86 7.17 4.64
CA LEU A 61 4.57 6.56 4.27
C LEU A 61 3.38 7.35 4.82
N GLN A 62 3.46 7.79 6.08
CA GLN A 62 2.42 8.62 6.69
C GLN A 62 2.24 9.94 5.95
N ALA A 63 3.34 10.59 5.58
CA ALA A 63 3.32 11.84 4.83
C ALA A 63 2.69 11.66 3.44
N MET A 64 3.02 10.56 2.76
CA MET A 64 2.46 10.25 1.45
C MET A 64 0.95 9.97 1.53
N ILE A 65 0.52 9.21 2.52
CA ILE A 65 -0.91 8.93 2.74
C ILE A 65 -1.66 10.24 2.95
N GLY A 66 -1.14 11.12 3.79
CA GLY A 66 -1.75 12.42 4.03
C GLY A 66 -1.79 13.31 2.79
N SER A 67 -0.74 13.27 1.97
CA SER A 67 -0.64 14.07 0.75
C SER A 67 -1.59 13.59 -0.35
N TYR A 68 -1.69 12.28 -0.56
CA TYR A 68 -2.56 11.74 -1.61
C TYR A 68 -4.03 11.77 -1.21
N GLY A 69 -4.34 11.48 0.06
CA GLY A 69 -5.71 11.48 0.56
C GLY A 69 -6.62 10.60 -0.27
N GLU A 70 -7.80 11.13 -0.61
CA GLU A 70 -8.80 10.40 -1.40
C GLU A 70 -8.55 10.45 -2.91
N LYS A 71 -7.55 11.22 -3.37
CA LYS A 71 -7.32 11.44 -4.80
C LYS A 71 -6.73 10.24 -5.53
N ARG A 72 -6.03 9.36 -4.81
CA ARG A 72 -5.40 8.17 -5.39
C ARG A 72 -5.65 6.94 -4.53
N PRO A 73 -6.90 6.44 -4.49
CA PRO A 73 -7.25 5.34 -3.61
C PRO A 73 -6.37 4.08 -3.75
N PRO A 74 -5.99 3.63 -4.96
CA PRO A 74 -5.11 2.46 -5.07
C PRO A 74 -3.76 2.66 -4.42
N VAL A 75 -3.15 3.83 -4.59
CA VAL A 75 -1.83 4.14 -4.01
C VAL A 75 -1.94 4.21 -2.49
N VAL A 76 -2.96 4.90 -1.98
CA VAL A 76 -3.19 5.01 -0.53
C VAL A 76 -3.40 3.63 0.09
N TYR A 77 -4.17 2.78 -0.55
CA TYR A 77 -4.41 1.41 -0.07
C TYR A 77 -3.11 0.63 0.04
N CYS A 78 -2.27 0.73 -0.99
CA CYS A 78 -0.94 0.12 -0.99
C CYS A 78 -0.06 0.66 0.15
N LEU A 79 -0.03 1.98 0.33
CA LEU A 79 0.76 2.63 1.37
C LEU A 79 0.31 2.21 2.78
N GLU A 80 -0.99 2.12 3.00
CA GLU A 80 -1.54 1.68 4.29
C GLU A 80 -1.15 0.23 4.59
N GLU A 81 -1.19 -0.64 3.58
CA GLU A 81 -0.74 -2.03 3.73
C GLU A 81 0.75 -2.11 4.04
N MET A 82 1.58 -1.30 3.36
CA MET A 82 3.00 -1.20 3.65
C MET A 82 3.25 -0.75 5.09
N LEU A 83 2.54 0.28 5.53
CA LEU A 83 2.68 0.82 6.88
C LEU A 83 2.30 -0.24 7.92
N SER A 84 1.22 -0.97 7.69
CA SER A 84 0.79 -2.07 8.56
C SER A 84 1.86 -3.16 8.62
N ALA A 85 2.46 -3.51 7.47
CA ALA A 85 3.53 -4.51 7.41
C ALA A 85 4.76 -4.06 8.22
N LEU A 86 5.16 -2.80 8.10
CA LEU A 86 6.27 -2.25 8.88
C LEU A 86 6.02 -2.32 10.38
N ARG A 87 4.80 -2.03 10.80
CA ARG A 87 4.41 -2.11 12.21
C ARG A 87 4.42 -3.55 12.74
N GLN A 88 4.32 -4.53 11.84
CA GLN A 88 4.44 -5.94 12.17
C GLN A 88 5.88 -6.45 12.11
N GLY A 89 6.85 -5.57 11.87
CA GLY A 89 8.25 -5.94 11.78
C GLY A 89 8.70 -6.40 10.40
N LYS A 90 7.87 -6.27 9.39
CA LYS A 90 8.22 -6.61 8.01
C LYS A 90 8.96 -5.46 7.33
N SER A 91 9.70 -5.76 6.27
CA SER A 91 10.41 -4.76 5.48
C SER A 91 9.54 -4.16 4.37
N VAL A 92 10.02 -3.09 3.73
CA VAL A 92 9.31 -2.40 2.64
C VAL A 92 9.07 -3.34 1.46
N ASP A 93 10.07 -4.11 1.06
CA ASP A 93 9.94 -5.07 -0.04
C ASP A 93 8.88 -6.14 0.25
N GLN A 94 8.81 -6.61 1.50
CA GLN A 94 7.77 -7.54 1.92
C GLN A 94 6.37 -6.92 1.88
N GLY A 95 6.26 -5.67 2.30
CA GLY A 95 5.00 -4.94 2.25
C GLY A 95 4.50 -4.66 0.85
N LEU A 96 5.41 -4.50 -0.11
CA LEU A 96 5.10 -4.22 -1.52
C LEU A 96 4.96 -5.47 -2.38
N ALA A 97 5.38 -6.64 -1.90
CA ALA A 97 5.57 -7.83 -2.73
C ALA A 97 4.34 -8.20 -3.56
N SER A 98 3.13 -8.00 -3.03
CA SER A 98 1.89 -8.34 -3.73
C SER A 98 1.38 -7.22 -4.67
N TRP A 99 2.06 -6.07 -4.70
CA TRP A 99 1.65 -4.91 -5.48
C TRP A 99 2.54 -4.64 -6.68
N ILE A 100 3.70 -5.28 -6.75
CA ILE A 100 4.74 -4.97 -7.74
C ILE A 100 5.20 -6.24 -8.44
N PRO A 101 5.81 -6.10 -9.65
CA PRO A 101 6.41 -7.24 -10.33
C PRO A 101 7.55 -7.85 -9.53
N ARG A 102 7.75 -9.14 -9.72
CA ARG A 102 8.78 -9.92 -9.01
C ARG A 102 10.19 -9.35 -9.19
N GLN A 103 10.49 -8.86 -10.37
CA GLN A 103 11.81 -8.27 -10.67
C GLN A 103 12.06 -7.01 -9.85
N GLU A 104 11.05 -6.15 -9.73
CA GLU A 104 11.15 -4.93 -8.92
C GLU A 104 11.24 -5.28 -7.44
N ALA A 105 10.48 -6.26 -6.98
CA ALA A 105 10.56 -6.73 -5.59
C ALA A 105 11.97 -7.22 -5.25
N ALA A 106 12.65 -7.91 -6.16
CA ALA A 106 14.02 -8.37 -5.96
C ALA A 106 15.00 -7.19 -5.84
N ILE A 107 14.84 -6.16 -6.67
CA ILE A 107 15.67 -4.94 -6.61
C ILE A 107 15.50 -4.25 -5.25
N LEU A 108 14.26 -4.12 -4.80
CA LEU A 108 13.96 -3.49 -3.51
C LEU A 108 14.48 -4.32 -2.34
N SER A 109 14.37 -5.64 -2.42
CA SER A 109 14.91 -6.54 -1.38
C SER A 109 16.42 -6.37 -1.24
N ALA A 110 17.14 -6.30 -2.35
CA ALA A 110 18.58 -6.04 -2.34
C ALA A 110 18.90 -4.68 -1.71
N GLY A 111 18.11 -3.66 -2.04
CA GLY A 111 18.28 -2.32 -1.48
C GLY A 111 18.07 -2.28 0.02
N VAL A 112 17.08 -3.02 0.52
CA VAL A 112 16.83 -3.13 1.97
C VAL A 112 18.01 -3.80 2.67
N GLN A 113 18.52 -4.88 2.10
CA GLN A 113 19.66 -5.59 2.66
C GLN A 113 20.93 -4.75 2.68
N ASP A 114 21.15 -3.96 1.63
CA ASP A 114 22.33 -3.09 1.51
C ASP A 114 22.19 -1.78 2.29
N GLY A 115 21.03 -1.52 2.87
CA GLY A 115 20.78 -0.27 3.60
C GLY A 115 20.64 0.94 2.67
N ASN A 116 20.32 0.73 1.40
CA ASN A 116 20.17 1.80 0.40
C ASN A 116 18.88 1.65 -0.38
N LEU A 117 17.77 1.75 0.33
CA LEU A 117 16.44 1.60 -0.24
C LEU A 117 16.12 2.69 -1.25
N ALA A 118 16.52 3.95 -0.97
CA ALA A 118 16.26 5.06 -1.88
C ALA A 118 16.84 4.81 -3.27
N ALA A 119 18.10 4.37 -3.35
CA ALA A 119 18.73 4.04 -4.62
C ALA A 119 18.04 2.89 -5.34
N ALA A 120 17.58 1.89 -4.59
CA ALA A 120 16.84 0.75 -5.15
C ALA A 120 15.50 1.19 -5.74
N LEU A 121 14.79 2.10 -5.07
CA LEU A 121 13.53 2.65 -5.57
C LEU A 121 13.72 3.40 -6.90
N TYR A 122 14.81 4.15 -7.04
CA TYR A 122 15.11 4.81 -8.31
C TYR A 122 15.45 3.82 -9.44
N ARG A 123 16.02 2.67 -9.09
CA ARG A 123 16.34 1.63 -10.09
C ARG A 123 15.14 0.78 -10.48
N ALA A 124 14.22 0.64 -9.56
CA ALA A 124 13.01 -0.15 -9.83
C ALA A 124 12.09 0.61 -10.78
#